data_db85d2462d070789a9f420f4f0c3341f
#
_entry.id   db85d2462d070789a9f420f4f0c3341f
#
_cell.length_a   1.000
_cell.length_b   1.000
_cell.length_c   1.000
_cell.angle_alpha   90.00
_cell.angle_beta   90.00
_cell.angle_gamma   90.00
#
_symmetry.space_group_name_H-M   'P 1'
#
loop_
_entity.id
_entity.type
_entity.pdbx_description
1 polymer ?
#
loop_
_entity_poly.entity_id
_entity_poly.type
_entity_poly.pdbx_seq_one_letter_code
_entity_poly.pdbx_strand_id
1 'polypeptide(L)'
;MENLPFYQSHGSEIELFERAWRNNLPLLIKGPTGCGKTRFVAHMAAKLGLPLHTVACHDDLTAADLVGRHLIVDGQTVWSDGPLTRAVREGGICYLDEVVEARKDTTVVLHPLADDRRILPIDRTGEILAAPPSFMLVVSYNPGYQNFLKGMK
;
A
#
# COMPACT_ATOMS: atom_id res chain seq x y z
N MET A 1 14.78 18.86 -13.61
CA MET A 1 14.82 18.03 -12.39
C MET A 1 13.50 18.05 -11.66
N GLU A 2 13.01 16.93 -11.32
CA GLU A 2 11.74 16.81 -10.63
C GLU A 2 11.83 17.36 -9.21
N ASN A 3 10.72 17.81 -8.71
CA ASN A 3 10.64 18.27 -7.33
C ASN A 3 10.58 17.09 -6.40
N LEU A 4 11.74 16.65 -5.95
CA LEU A 4 11.80 15.56 -4.97
C LEU A 4 11.38 16.08 -3.61
N PRO A 5 10.45 15.39 -2.93
CA PRO A 5 10.15 15.76 -1.55
C PRO A 5 11.42 15.70 -0.71
N PHE A 6 11.57 16.68 0.17
CA PHE A 6 12.74 16.70 1.05
C PHE A 6 12.69 15.51 2.00
N TYR A 7 13.80 14.79 2.09
CA TYR A 7 13.95 13.71 3.05
C TYR A 7 15.42 13.58 3.41
N GLN A 8 15.68 13.61 4.70
CA GLN A 8 17.04 13.44 5.22
C GLN A 8 17.22 11.99 5.66
N SER A 9 18.14 11.30 5.00
CA SER A 9 18.40 9.90 5.29
C SER A 9 19.11 9.76 6.64
N HIS A 10 18.75 8.73 7.39
CA HIS A 10 19.31 8.42 8.70
C HIS A 10 19.93 7.03 8.72
N GLY A 11 20.49 6.58 7.61
CA GLY A 11 21.11 5.27 7.57
C GLY A 11 20.91 4.62 6.23
N SER A 12 20.63 3.33 6.24
CA SER A 12 20.54 2.53 5.02
C SER A 12 19.12 2.33 4.50
N GLU A 13 18.17 3.13 4.97
CA GLU A 13 16.78 2.93 4.57
C GLU A 13 16.55 3.12 3.08
N ILE A 14 17.30 4.02 2.45
CA ILE A 14 17.18 4.23 1.00
C ILE A 14 17.64 2.98 0.25
N GLU A 15 18.78 2.42 0.66
CA GLU A 15 19.28 1.19 0.03
C GLU A 15 18.34 0.02 0.23
N LEU A 16 17.77 -0.12 1.42
CA LEU A 16 16.82 -1.20 1.70
C LEU A 16 15.58 -1.07 0.84
N PHE A 17 15.07 0.14 0.68
CA PHE A 17 13.91 0.37 -0.16
C PHE A 17 14.20 -0.01 -1.61
N GLU A 18 15.31 0.46 -2.15
CA GLU A 18 15.68 0.17 -3.53
C GLU A 18 15.88 -1.33 -3.76
N ARG A 19 16.51 -1.99 -2.80
CA ARG A 19 16.74 -3.43 -2.89
C ARG A 19 15.43 -4.19 -2.86
N ALA A 20 14.51 -3.81 -1.98
CA ALA A 20 13.19 -4.46 -1.93
C ALA A 20 12.46 -4.28 -3.25
N TRP A 21 12.51 -3.08 -3.82
CA TRP A 21 11.84 -2.81 -5.09
C TRP A 21 12.42 -3.64 -6.23
N ARG A 22 13.75 -3.71 -6.31
CA ARG A 22 14.41 -4.49 -7.37
C ARG A 22 14.11 -5.97 -7.27
N ASN A 23 13.87 -6.46 -6.06
CA ASN A 23 13.60 -7.88 -5.83
C ASN A 23 12.12 -8.19 -5.72
N ASN A 24 11.27 -7.23 -6.06
CA ASN A 24 9.81 -7.40 -6.03
C ASN A 24 9.29 -7.82 -4.65
N LEU A 25 9.86 -7.24 -3.61
CA LEU A 25 9.47 -7.52 -2.23
C LEU A 25 8.64 -6.38 -1.67
N PRO A 26 7.67 -6.68 -0.81
CA PRO A 26 6.97 -5.64 -0.08
C PRO A 26 7.87 -5.06 1.01
N LEU A 27 7.51 -3.88 1.49
CA LEU A 27 8.26 -3.24 2.57
C LEU A 27 7.32 -2.87 3.70
N LEU A 28 7.72 -3.21 4.92
CA LEU A 28 6.98 -2.85 6.12
C LEU A 28 7.78 -1.79 6.86
N ILE A 29 7.14 -0.63 7.08
CA ILE A 29 7.78 0.49 7.77
C ILE A 29 7.15 0.63 9.14
N LYS A 30 7.97 0.59 10.18
CA LYS A 30 7.54 0.78 11.55
C LYS A 30 8.00 2.12 12.07
N GLY A 31 7.21 2.73 12.93
CA GLY A 31 7.58 3.96 13.55
C GLY A 31 6.37 4.74 14.01
N PRO A 32 6.54 5.65 14.95
CA PRO A 32 5.43 6.47 15.43
C PRO A 32 4.95 7.44 14.36
N THR A 33 3.71 7.87 14.49
CA THR A 33 3.14 8.88 13.62
C THR A 33 4.01 10.13 13.65
N GLY A 34 4.27 10.70 12.48
CA GLY A 34 5.05 11.92 12.39
C GLY A 34 6.56 11.72 12.30
N CYS A 35 7.03 10.49 12.18
CA CYS A 35 8.46 10.24 12.07
C CYS A 35 8.99 10.30 10.63
N GLY A 36 8.19 10.82 9.70
CA GLY A 36 8.64 11.03 8.33
C GLY A 36 8.42 9.86 7.39
N LYS A 37 7.63 8.86 7.80
CA LYS A 37 7.38 7.69 6.95
C LYS A 37 6.78 8.05 5.60
N THR A 38 5.74 8.88 5.61
CA THR A 38 5.08 9.28 4.39
C THR A 38 6.02 10.06 3.49
N ARG A 39 6.80 10.97 4.06
CA ARG A 39 7.76 11.76 3.31
C ARG A 39 8.84 10.88 2.69
N PHE A 40 9.28 9.86 3.43
CA PHE A 40 10.28 8.93 2.92
C PHE A 40 9.74 8.18 1.70
N VAL A 41 8.52 7.66 1.78
CA VAL A 41 7.93 6.92 0.66
C VAL A 41 7.75 7.83 -0.55
N ALA A 42 7.29 9.06 -0.34
CA ALA A 42 7.13 10.01 -1.43
C ALA A 42 8.47 10.32 -2.09
N HIS A 43 9.51 10.48 -1.28
CA HIS A 43 10.86 10.71 -1.79
C HIS A 43 11.33 9.54 -2.66
N MET A 44 11.11 8.32 -2.21
CA MET A 44 11.54 7.14 -2.96
C MET A 44 10.75 6.97 -4.25
N ALA A 45 9.45 7.25 -4.22
CA ALA A 45 8.65 7.18 -5.44
C ALA A 45 9.16 8.15 -6.49
N ALA A 46 9.46 9.38 -6.07
CA ALA A 46 9.99 10.39 -6.98
C ALA A 46 11.38 10.00 -7.50
N LYS A 47 12.22 9.47 -6.62
CA LYS A 47 13.57 9.07 -6.99
C LYS A 47 13.56 7.95 -8.02
N LEU A 48 12.64 7.00 -7.89
CA LEU A 48 12.54 5.87 -8.81
C LEU A 48 11.67 6.18 -10.02
N GLY A 49 11.04 7.36 -10.06
CA GLY A 49 10.19 7.72 -11.18
C GLY A 49 8.90 6.94 -11.24
N LEU A 50 8.37 6.52 -10.09
CA LEU A 50 7.18 5.68 -10.01
C LEU A 50 5.98 6.48 -9.52
N PRO A 51 4.77 6.16 -10.02
CA PRO A 51 3.56 6.74 -9.43
C PRO A 51 3.40 6.26 -8.00
N LEU A 52 2.82 7.11 -7.16
CA LEU A 52 2.58 6.80 -5.76
C LEU A 52 1.08 6.86 -5.49
N HIS A 53 0.56 5.75 -5.00
CA HIS A 53 -0.84 5.64 -4.56
C HIS A 53 -0.84 5.53 -3.05
N THR A 54 -1.26 6.59 -2.37
CA THR A 54 -1.27 6.63 -0.91
C THR A 54 -2.69 6.40 -0.39
N VAL A 55 -2.82 5.50 0.56
CA VAL A 55 -4.11 5.22 1.19
C VAL A 55 -3.95 5.36 2.70
N ALA A 56 -4.74 6.26 3.29
CA ALA A 56 -4.77 6.39 4.75
C ALA A 56 -5.69 5.29 5.29
N CYS A 57 -5.13 4.36 6.03
CA CYS A 57 -5.90 3.26 6.58
C CYS A 57 -6.43 3.64 7.95
N HIS A 58 -7.67 3.29 8.20
CA HIS A 58 -8.33 3.54 9.47
C HIS A 58 -9.20 2.34 9.82
N ASP A 59 -9.78 2.35 11.02
CA ASP A 59 -10.51 1.20 11.52
C ASP A 59 -11.66 0.77 10.62
N ASP A 60 -12.26 1.74 9.92
CA ASP A 60 -13.42 1.48 9.08
C ASP A 60 -13.07 1.12 7.64
N LEU A 61 -11.79 1.16 7.28
CA LEU A 61 -11.38 0.81 5.92
C LEU A 61 -11.58 -0.68 5.67
N THR A 62 -12.31 -1.01 4.62
CA THR A 62 -12.60 -2.41 4.29
C THR A 62 -11.81 -2.86 3.07
N ALA A 63 -11.80 -4.17 2.83
CA ALA A 63 -11.20 -4.70 1.62
C ALA A 63 -11.86 -4.09 0.37
N ALA A 64 -13.17 -3.86 0.42
CA ALA A 64 -13.87 -3.24 -0.71
C ALA A 64 -13.38 -1.82 -0.98
N ASP A 65 -13.00 -1.09 0.07
CA ASP A 65 -12.44 0.24 -0.12
C ASP A 65 -11.13 0.21 -0.87
N LEU A 66 -10.34 -0.84 -0.67
CA LEU A 66 -9.05 -1.00 -1.34
C LEU A 66 -9.18 -1.56 -2.75
N VAL A 67 -10.00 -2.59 -2.91
CA VAL A 67 -10.10 -3.34 -4.16
C VAL A 67 -11.04 -2.67 -5.15
N GLY A 68 -12.17 -2.17 -4.67
CA GLY A 68 -13.16 -1.55 -5.54
C GLY A 68 -14.56 -2.08 -5.25
N ARG A 69 -15.52 -1.50 -5.92
CA ARG A 69 -16.92 -1.86 -5.72
C ARG A 69 -17.72 -1.53 -6.96
N HIS A 70 -18.91 -2.10 -7.03
CA HIS A 70 -19.86 -1.74 -8.07
C HIS A 70 -20.58 -0.46 -7.68
N LEU A 71 -20.72 0.44 -8.65
CA LEU A 71 -21.46 1.68 -8.48
C LEU A 71 -22.64 1.67 -9.46
N ILE A 72 -23.67 2.42 -9.12
CA ILE A 72 -24.79 2.61 -10.03
C ILE A 72 -24.61 3.96 -10.72
N VAL A 73 -24.44 3.93 -12.03
CA VAL A 73 -24.23 5.12 -12.85
C VAL A 73 -25.26 5.09 -13.98
N ASP A 74 -26.12 6.10 -14.05
CA ASP A 74 -27.18 6.18 -15.07
C ASP A 74 -28.02 4.91 -15.14
N GLY A 75 -28.36 4.37 -13.96
CA GLY A 75 -29.19 3.18 -13.87
C GLY A 75 -28.48 1.86 -14.14
N GLN A 76 -27.18 1.90 -14.41
CA GLN A 76 -26.39 0.70 -14.70
C GLN A 76 -25.36 0.45 -13.62
N THR A 77 -25.06 -0.83 -13.39
CA THR A 77 -24.03 -1.22 -12.46
C THR A 77 -22.66 -1.19 -13.14
N VAL A 78 -21.75 -0.39 -12.60
CA VAL A 78 -20.42 -0.21 -13.17
C VAL A 78 -19.39 -0.52 -12.09
N TRP A 79 -18.36 -1.28 -12.46
CA TRP A 79 -17.26 -1.55 -11.54
C TRP A 79 -16.35 -0.33 -11.42
N SER A 80 -15.95 0.00 -10.19
CA SER A 80 -15.01 1.09 -9.91
C SER A 80 -13.82 0.54 -9.14
N ASP A 81 -12.64 0.63 -9.72
CA ASP A 81 -11.41 0.18 -9.07
C ASP A 81 -11.12 1.00 -7.81
N GLY A 82 -10.74 0.32 -6.74
CA GLY A 82 -10.19 1.00 -5.57
C GLY A 82 -8.73 1.36 -5.78
N PRO A 83 -8.14 2.07 -4.81
CA PRO A 83 -6.76 2.54 -4.97
C PRO A 83 -5.74 1.40 -5.09
N LEU A 84 -5.94 0.29 -4.38
CA LEU A 84 -5.03 -0.84 -4.48
C LEU A 84 -5.07 -1.45 -5.88
N THR A 85 -6.28 -1.65 -6.42
CA THR A 85 -6.44 -2.21 -7.76
C THR A 85 -5.83 -1.29 -8.81
N ARG A 86 -6.04 0.02 -8.68
CA ARG A 86 -5.43 0.97 -9.61
C ARG A 86 -3.91 0.87 -9.58
N ALA A 87 -3.34 0.77 -8.37
CA ALA A 87 -1.88 0.68 -8.24
C ALA A 87 -1.36 -0.61 -8.89
N VAL A 88 -2.06 -1.72 -8.73
CA VAL A 88 -1.65 -2.98 -9.35
C VAL A 88 -1.73 -2.89 -10.87
N ARG A 89 -2.78 -2.27 -11.40
CA ARG A 89 -2.92 -2.14 -12.86
C ARG A 89 -1.87 -1.22 -13.47
N GLU A 90 -1.59 -0.12 -12.82
CA GLU A 90 -0.67 0.90 -13.34
C GLU A 90 0.77 0.63 -13.02
N GLY A 91 1.01 -0.12 -11.95
CA GLY A 91 2.34 -0.25 -11.40
C GLY A 91 2.65 0.91 -10.48
N GLY A 92 3.87 0.92 -9.94
CA GLY A 92 4.28 1.95 -9.01
C GLY A 92 4.15 1.51 -7.56
N ILE A 93 4.16 2.48 -6.66
CA ILE A 93 4.15 2.21 -5.23
C ILE A 93 2.74 2.40 -4.67
N CYS A 94 2.23 1.38 -3.99
CA CYS A 94 1.00 1.50 -3.21
C CYS A 94 1.40 1.57 -1.74
N TYR A 95 1.20 2.73 -1.13
CA TYR A 95 1.57 2.97 0.26
C TYR A 95 0.33 2.98 1.13
N LEU A 96 0.23 1.97 1.99
CA LEU A 96 -0.88 1.85 2.94
C LEU A 96 -0.40 2.38 4.28
N ASP A 97 -0.87 3.58 4.61
CA ASP A 97 -0.41 4.31 5.79
C ASP A 97 -1.24 3.93 7.01
N GLU A 98 -0.56 3.54 8.07
CA GLU A 98 -1.17 3.24 9.37
C GLU A 98 -2.18 2.09 9.31
N VAL A 99 -1.74 0.95 8.79
CA VAL A 99 -2.60 -0.24 8.70
C VAL A 99 -2.93 -0.75 10.10
N VAL A 100 -4.21 -1.07 10.29
CA VAL A 100 -4.69 -1.69 11.52
C VAL A 100 -4.68 -3.20 11.33
N GLU A 101 -3.83 -3.90 12.07
CA GLU A 101 -3.65 -5.34 11.90
C GLU A 101 -4.91 -6.16 12.19
N ALA A 102 -5.86 -5.58 12.92
CA ALA A 102 -7.05 -6.30 13.30
C ALA A 102 -8.01 -6.61 12.16
N ARG A 103 -7.87 -5.92 11.03
CA ARG A 103 -8.76 -6.11 9.88
C ARG A 103 -8.32 -7.34 9.07
N LYS A 104 -8.99 -8.45 9.31
CA LYS A 104 -8.66 -9.70 8.62
C LYS A 104 -8.98 -9.65 7.13
N ASP A 105 -10.06 -8.99 6.75
CA ASP A 105 -10.42 -8.88 5.34
C ASP A 105 -9.37 -8.15 4.53
N THR A 106 -8.80 -7.09 5.09
CA THR A 106 -7.72 -6.35 4.45
C THR A 106 -6.47 -7.21 4.33
N THR A 107 -6.12 -7.94 5.39
CA THR A 107 -4.95 -8.80 5.39
C THR A 107 -5.06 -9.89 4.32
N VAL A 108 -6.23 -10.49 4.18
CA VAL A 108 -6.46 -11.54 3.19
C VAL A 108 -6.21 -11.02 1.77
N VAL A 109 -6.63 -9.79 1.50
CA VAL A 109 -6.42 -9.18 0.18
C VAL A 109 -4.94 -8.89 -0.08
N LEU A 110 -4.21 -8.48 0.93
CA LEU A 110 -2.81 -8.08 0.78
C LEU A 110 -1.85 -9.25 0.66
N HIS A 111 -2.16 -10.38 1.28
CA HIS A 111 -1.24 -11.52 1.31
C HIS A 111 -0.78 -11.99 -0.08
N PRO A 112 -1.68 -12.21 -1.04
CA PRO A 112 -1.22 -12.67 -2.36
C PRO A 112 -0.36 -11.66 -3.11
N LEU A 113 -0.47 -10.37 -2.76
CA LEU A 113 0.39 -9.34 -3.33
C LEU A 113 1.74 -9.26 -2.63
N ALA A 114 1.77 -9.65 -1.35
CA ALA A 114 2.97 -9.53 -0.54
C ALA A 114 3.89 -10.74 -0.66
N ASP A 115 3.37 -11.89 -1.07
CA ASP A 115 4.20 -13.08 -1.22
C ASP A 115 4.66 -13.22 -2.68
N ASP A 116 5.26 -14.36 -3.01
CA ASP A 116 5.85 -14.57 -4.33
C ASP A 116 4.83 -14.67 -5.46
N ARG A 117 3.54 -14.83 -5.14
CA ARG A 117 2.49 -14.88 -6.17
C ARG A 117 2.30 -13.53 -6.86
N ARG A 118 2.38 -12.44 -6.12
CA ARG A 118 2.21 -11.08 -6.64
C ARG A 118 0.95 -10.93 -7.48
N ILE A 119 -0.19 -11.37 -6.93
CA ILE A 119 -1.46 -11.29 -7.62
C ILE A 119 -2.51 -10.62 -6.74
N LEU A 120 -3.51 -10.04 -7.40
CA LEU A 120 -4.68 -9.47 -6.73
C LEU A 120 -5.93 -10.11 -7.33
N PRO A 121 -6.52 -11.10 -6.65
CA PRO A 121 -7.80 -11.64 -7.10
C PRO A 121 -8.92 -10.66 -6.77
N ILE A 122 -9.78 -10.41 -7.73
CA ILE A 122 -10.96 -9.55 -7.56
C ILE A 122 -12.19 -10.42 -7.72
N ASP A 123 -12.72 -10.91 -6.60
CA ASP A 123 -13.80 -11.89 -6.62
C ASP A 123 -15.05 -11.37 -7.35
N ARG A 124 -15.34 -10.09 -7.20
CA ARG A 124 -16.56 -9.50 -7.76
C ARG A 124 -16.56 -9.44 -9.28
N THR A 125 -15.40 -9.36 -9.89
CA THR A 125 -15.28 -9.32 -11.35
C THR A 125 -14.75 -10.61 -11.94
N GLY A 126 -14.22 -11.49 -11.10
CA GLY A 126 -13.57 -12.71 -11.55
C GLY A 126 -12.18 -12.51 -12.11
N GLU A 127 -11.64 -11.29 -12.04
CA GLU A 127 -10.29 -11.03 -12.52
C GLU A 127 -9.24 -11.48 -11.51
N ILE A 128 -8.10 -11.88 -12.03
CA ILE A 128 -6.90 -12.11 -11.22
C ILE A 128 -5.81 -11.26 -11.84
N LEU A 129 -5.42 -10.19 -11.17
CA LEU A 129 -4.43 -9.26 -11.70
C LEU A 129 -3.04 -9.67 -11.26
N ALA A 130 -2.12 -9.73 -12.21
CA ALA A 130 -0.70 -9.94 -11.90
C ALA A 130 -0.06 -8.57 -11.70
N ALA A 131 0.66 -8.41 -10.60
CA ALA A 131 1.35 -7.14 -10.34
C ALA A 131 2.52 -7.00 -11.31
N PRO A 132 2.64 -5.85 -11.99
CA PRO A 132 3.78 -5.64 -12.88
C PRO A 132 5.08 -5.47 -12.09
N PRO A 133 6.23 -5.62 -12.75
CA PRO A 133 7.52 -5.48 -12.04
C PRO A 133 7.71 -4.14 -11.34
N SER A 134 7.05 -3.08 -11.82
CA SER A 134 7.16 -1.77 -11.21
C SER A 134 6.32 -1.62 -9.94
N PHE A 135 5.43 -2.57 -9.66
CA PHE A 135 4.56 -2.48 -8.49
C PHE A 135 5.32 -2.83 -7.22
N MET A 136 5.09 -2.04 -6.18
CA MET A 136 5.64 -2.33 -4.86
C MET A 136 4.62 -1.99 -3.79
N LEU A 137 4.39 -2.92 -2.87
CA LEU A 137 3.51 -2.69 -1.74
C LEU A 137 4.34 -2.20 -0.56
N VAL A 138 3.97 -1.04 -0.02
CA VAL A 138 4.61 -0.49 1.17
C VAL A 138 3.53 -0.28 2.22
N VAL A 139 3.76 -0.82 3.41
CA VAL A 139 2.79 -0.78 4.49
C VAL A 139 3.47 -0.15 5.71
N SER A 140 2.81 0.79 6.35
CA SER A 140 3.32 1.33 7.61
C SER A 140 2.34 1.06 8.74
N TYR A 141 2.88 0.91 9.93
CA TYR A 141 2.06 0.84 11.12
C TYR A 141 2.77 1.48 12.29
N ASN A 142 1.99 1.83 13.30
CA ASN A 142 2.48 2.52 14.47
C ASN A 142 2.59 1.54 15.64
N PRO A 143 3.81 1.12 16.01
CA PRO A 143 3.95 0.16 17.13
C PRO A 143 3.42 0.70 18.45
N GLY A 144 3.49 2.02 18.65
CA GLY A 144 2.94 2.61 19.87
C GLY A 144 1.45 2.40 19.99
N TYR A 145 0.73 2.53 18.88
CA TYR A 145 -0.71 2.28 18.87
C TYR A 145 -1.02 0.83 19.20
N GLN A 146 -0.28 -0.11 18.62
CA GLN A 146 -0.45 -1.52 18.91
C GLN A 146 -0.14 -1.85 20.35
N ASN A 147 0.93 -1.27 20.88
CA ASN A 147 1.28 -1.49 22.28
C ASN A 147 0.21 -0.98 23.21
N PHE A 148 -0.39 0.17 22.87
CA PHE A 148 -1.48 0.73 23.63
C PHE A 148 -2.68 -0.22 23.65
N LEU A 149 -3.04 -0.75 22.50
CA LEU A 149 -4.16 -1.67 22.39
C LEU A 149 -3.91 -2.96 23.17
N LYS A 150 -2.69 -3.48 23.11
CA LYS A 150 -2.33 -4.67 23.87
C LYS A 150 -2.45 -4.43 25.37
N GLY A 151 -2.07 -3.25 25.80
CA GLY A 151 -2.14 -2.90 27.23
C GLY A 151 -3.56 -2.79 27.75
N MET A 152 -4.53 -2.67 26.89
CA MET A 152 -5.93 -2.54 27.28
C MET A 152 -6.64 -3.86 27.52
N LYS A 153 -5.99 -4.98 27.22
CA LYS A 153 -6.60 -6.28 27.37
C LYS A 153 -6.56 -6.80 28.80
#